data_cb73765f630fbc163e2e1d9716bf94ff
#
_entry.id   cb73765f630fbc163e2e1d9716bf94ff
#
_cell.length_a   1.000
_cell.length_b   1.000
_cell.length_c   1.000
_cell.angle_alpha   90.00
_cell.angle_beta   90.00
_cell.angle_gamma   90.00
#
_symmetry.space_group_name_H-M   'P 1'
#
loop_
_entity.id
_entity.type
_entity.pdbx_description
1 polymer ?
#
loop_
_entity_poly.entity_id
_entity_poly.type
_entity_poly.pdbx_seq_one_letter_code
_entity_poly.pdbx_strand_id
1 'polypeptide(L)'
;MTRRKKMAAVVLVLTGMTILSHGVDAVEREQRPYETVSRVVQPGQSLWDICSKLNSSEDIRTIIDRARVDNDVDDPGAMQPGKVLMIRFKR
;
A
#
# COMPACT_ATOMS: atom_id res chain seq x y z
N MET A 1 17.33 -44.49 0.36
CA MET A 1 17.92 -43.43 1.15
C MET A 1 17.63 -42.05 0.59
N THR A 2 17.43 -41.90 -0.71
CA THR A 2 17.01 -40.66 -1.34
C THR A 2 15.66 -40.13 -0.82
N ARG A 3 14.76 -40.99 -0.38
CA ARG A 3 13.46 -40.59 0.16
C ARG A 3 13.58 -39.84 1.51
N ARG A 4 14.55 -40.18 2.35
CA ARG A 4 14.77 -39.51 3.65
C ARG A 4 15.27 -38.08 3.45
N LYS A 5 16.14 -37.86 2.49
CA LYS A 5 16.64 -36.51 2.15
C LYS A 5 15.55 -35.59 1.64
N LYS A 6 14.64 -36.12 0.81
CA LYS A 6 13.51 -35.36 0.30
C LYS A 6 12.51 -34.99 1.40
N MET A 7 12.25 -35.89 2.33
CA MET A 7 11.36 -35.61 3.45
C MET A 7 11.93 -34.56 4.40
N ALA A 8 13.23 -34.62 4.68
CA ALA A 8 13.89 -33.61 5.51
C ALA A 8 13.82 -32.22 4.90
N ALA A 9 14.00 -32.10 3.59
CA ALA A 9 13.89 -30.84 2.88
C ALA A 9 12.47 -30.25 2.95
N VAL A 10 11.46 -31.10 2.78
CA VAL A 10 10.05 -30.67 2.87
C VAL A 10 9.71 -30.16 4.27
N VAL A 11 10.17 -30.85 5.31
CA VAL A 11 9.94 -30.45 6.71
C VAL A 11 10.58 -29.09 6.99
N LEU A 12 11.80 -28.86 6.51
CA LEU A 12 12.49 -27.57 6.68
C LEU A 12 11.74 -26.43 5.99
N VAL A 13 11.22 -26.65 4.80
CA VAL A 13 10.44 -25.64 4.07
C VAL A 13 9.15 -25.31 4.83
N LEU A 14 8.44 -26.30 5.32
CA LEU A 14 7.22 -26.08 6.11
C LEU A 14 7.51 -25.31 7.40
N THR A 15 8.59 -25.60 8.08
CA THR A 15 9.00 -24.87 9.29
C THR A 15 9.34 -23.42 8.95
N GLY A 16 10.04 -23.19 7.86
CA GLY A 16 10.36 -21.85 7.39
C GLY A 16 9.12 -21.02 7.07
N MET A 17 8.14 -21.62 6.42
CA MET A 17 6.87 -20.93 6.13
C MET A 17 6.09 -20.56 7.39
N THR A 18 6.09 -21.44 8.39
CA THR A 18 5.44 -21.16 9.67
C THR A 18 6.08 -19.97 10.39
N ILE A 19 7.39 -19.88 10.40
CA ILE A 19 8.12 -18.75 10.99
C ILE A 19 7.79 -17.45 10.24
N LEU A 20 7.74 -17.49 8.92
CA LEU A 20 7.38 -16.33 8.10
C LEU A 20 5.96 -15.87 8.38
N SER A 21 5.00 -16.77 8.58
CA SER A 21 3.63 -16.42 8.93
C SER A 21 3.56 -15.68 10.25
N HIS A 22 4.30 -16.09 11.26
CA HIS A 22 4.36 -15.39 12.55
C HIS A 22 4.98 -13.99 12.40
N GLY A 23 6.01 -13.84 11.59
CA GLY A 23 6.61 -12.55 11.30
C GLY A 23 5.65 -11.60 10.60
N VAL A 24 4.86 -12.09 9.65
CA VAL A 24 3.85 -11.30 8.94
C VAL A 24 2.76 -10.84 9.89
N ASP A 25 2.26 -11.70 10.78
CA ASP A 25 1.24 -11.33 11.77
C ASP A 25 1.73 -10.21 12.69
N ALA A 26 2.98 -10.25 13.13
CA ALA A 26 3.56 -9.21 13.97
C ALA A 26 3.64 -7.86 13.22
N VAL A 27 3.97 -7.88 11.94
CA VAL A 27 4.03 -6.68 11.11
C VAL A 27 2.63 -6.10 10.85
N GLU A 28 1.63 -6.95 10.64
CA GLU A 28 0.24 -6.51 10.40
C GLU A 28 -0.35 -5.78 11.60
N ARG A 29 0.04 -6.09 12.83
CA ARG A 29 -0.41 -5.36 14.03
C ARG A 29 0.03 -3.91 14.02
N GLU A 30 1.20 -3.62 13.47
CA GLU A 30 1.75 -2.27 13.38
C GLU A 30 1.30 -1.54 12.13
N GLN A 31 0.96 -2.28 11.07
CA GLN A 31 0.58 -1.72 9.78
C GLN A 31 -0.85 -2.10 9.43
N ARG A 32 -1.77 -1.18 9.62
CA ARG A 32 -3.14 -1.37 9.15
C ARG A 32 -3.15 -1.48 7.63
N PRO A 33 -4.05 -2.32 7.06
CA PRO A 33 -4.15 -2.41 5.62
C PRO A 33 -4.57 -1.07 5.00
N TYR A 34 -4.06 -0.80 3.81
CA TYR A 34 -4.46 0.37 3.05
C TYR A 34 -5.87 0.21 2.50
N GLU A 35 -6.61 1.30 2.52
CA GLU A 35 -7.81 1.45 1.71
C GLU A 35 -7.43 2.14 0.42
N THR A 36 -8.07 1.75 -0.68
CA THR A 36 -7.84 2.38 -1.98
C THR A 36 -9.13 3.01 -2.46
N VAL A 37 -9.06 4.28 -2.81
CA VAL A 37 -10.19 5.00 -3.38
C VAL A 37 -9.81 5.57 -4.74
N SER A 38 -10.80 5.66 -5.62
CA SER A 38 -10.66 6.28 -6.93
C SER A 38 -11.21 7.70 -6.88
N ARG A 39 -10.46 8.66 -7.42
CA ARG A 39 -10.90 10.06 -7.50
C ARG A 39 -10.57 10.61 -8.87
N VAL A 40 -11.51 11.37 -9.42
CA VAL A 40 -11.32 12.07 -10.68
C VAL A 40 -10.89 13.52 -10.38
N VAL A 41 -9.82 13.97 -11.02
CA VAL A 41 -9.34 15.34 -10.84
C VAL A 41 -10.32 16.31 -11.49
N GLN A 42 -10.80 17.26 -10.70
CA GLN A 42 -11.66 18.35 -11.18
C GLN A 42 -10.79 19.54 -11.61
N PRO A 43 -11.30 20.41 -12.50
CA PRO A 43 -10.56 21.61 -12.88
C PRO A 43 -10.14 22.44 -11.67
N GLY A 44 -8.86 22.79 -11.60
CA GLY A 44 -8.30 23.58 -10.51
C GLY A 44 -8.00 22.83 -9.21
N GLN A 45 -8.28 21.54 -9.14
CA GLN A 45 -7.94 20.73 -7.96
C GLN A 45 -6.45 20.39 -7.92
N SER A 46 -5.86 20.48 -6.71
CA SER A 46 -4.56 19.93 -6.40
C SER A 46 -4.70 18.57 -5.72
N LEU A 47 -3.59 17.84 -5.64
CA LEU A 47 -3.57 16.58 -4.89
C LEU A 47 -3.85 16.82 -3.40
N TRP A 48 -3.42 17.96 -2.86
CA TRP A 48 -3.77 18.38 -1.50
C TRP A 48 -5.28 18.47 -1.29
N ASP A 49 -5.99 19.11 -2.23
CA ASP A 49 -7.43 19.24 -2.15
C ASP A 49 -8.14 17.89 -2.11
N ILE A 50 -7.67 16.96 -2.93
CA ILE A 50 -8.24 15.61 -3.00
C ILE A 50 -7.96 14.84 -1.72
N CYS A 51 -6.71 14.83 -1.26
CA CYS A 51 -6.30 14.08 -0.08
C CYS A 51 -6.88 14.65 1.21
N SER A 52 -7.10 15.96 1.28
CA SER A 52 -7.68 16.61 2.47
C SER A 52 -9.11 16.15 2.78
N LYS A 53 -9.81 15.62 1.79
CA LYS A 53 -11.18 15.11 1.92
C LYS A 53 -11.24 13.65 2.34
N LEU A 54 -10.11 12.98 2.44
CA LEU A 54 -10.05 11.59 2.88
C LEU A 54 -10.15 11.51 4.39
N ASN A 55 -10.91 10.54 4.88
CA ASN A 55 -11.02 10.28 6.31
C ASN A 55 -9.88 9.35 6.74
N SER A 56 -8.70 9.91 6.96
CA SER A 56 -7.49 9.17 7.28
C SER A 56 -6.85 9.68 8.56
N SER A 57 -6.23 8.77 9.31
CA SER A 57 -5.40 9.10 10.47
C SER A 57 -3.96 9.43 10.09
N GLU A 58 -3.59 9.18 8.83
CA GLU A 58 -2.24 9.48 8.35
C GLU A 58 -2.03 10.97 8.12
N ASP A 59 -0.77 11.40 8.23
CA ASP A 59 -0.38 12.74 7.80
C ASP A 59 -0.69 12.90 6.31
N ILE A 60 -1.36 13.99 5.94
CA ILE A 60 -1.74 14.27 4.55
C ILE A 60 -0.53 14.27 3.61
N ARG A 61 0.63 14.74 4.07
CA ARG A 61 1.85 14.76 3.26
C ARG A 61 2.31 13.36 2.90
N THR A 62 2.16 12.41 3.81
CA THR A 62 2.49 11.00 3.56
C THR A 62 1.57 10.42 2.49
N ILE A 63 0.28 10.73 2.56
CA ILE A 63 -0.69 10.30 1.55
C ILE A 63 -0.37 10.90 0.18
N ILE A 64 -0.05 12.18 0.13
CA ILE A 64 0.31 12.89 -1.10
C ILE A 64 1.55 12.28 -1.73
N ASP A 65 2.60 12.05 -0.95
CA ASP A 65 3.85 11.47 -1.46
C ASP A 65 3.63 10.07 -2.04
N ARG A 66 2.83 9.27 -1.37
CA ARG A 66 2.46 7.94 -1.87
C ARG A 66 1.63 8.03 -3.14
N ALA A 67 0.66 8.91 -3.18
CA ALA A 67 -0.22 9.11 -4.33
C ALA A 67 0.55 9.59 -5.56
N ARG A 68 1.54 10.44 -5.37
CA ARG A 68 2.40 10.89 -6.47
C ARG A 68 3.12 9.73 -7.14
N VAL A 69 3.68 8.84 -6.33
CA VAL A 69 4.40 7.67 -6.84
C VAL A 69 3.43 6.69 -7.49
N ASP A 70 2.32 6.41 -6.83
CA ASP A 70 1.34 5.43 -7.31
C ASP A 70 0.68 5.84 -8.64
N ASN A 71 0.54 7.14 -8.88
CA ASN A 71 -0.18 7.67 -10.05
C ASN A 71 0.74 8.40 -11.03
N ASP A 72 2.03 8.35 -10.81
CA ASP A 72 3.03 9.00 -11.68
C ASP A 72 2.73 10.50 -11.87
N VAL A 73 2.52 11.20 -10.77
CA VAL A 73 2.21 12.63 -10.74
C VAL A 73 3.49 13.43 -10.49
N ASP A 74 3.93 14.19 -11.46
CA ASP A 74 5.13 15.03 -11.36
C ASP A 74 4.86 16.30 -10.55
N ASP A 75 3.75 16.98 -10.83
CA ASP A 75 3.36 18.23 -10.16
C ASP A 75 2.00 18.05 -9.47
N PRO A 76 1.97 17.88 -8.14
CA PRO A 76 0.72 17.71 -7.41
C PRO A 76 -0.15 18.97 -7.36
N GLY A 77 0.39 20.12 -7.69
CA GLY A 77 -0.36 21.37 -7.78
C GLY A 77 -0.99 21.65 -9.15
N ALA A 78 -0.56 20.91 -10.18
CA ALA A 78 -0.99 21.17 -11.56
C ALA A 78 -1.31 19.87 -12.30
N MET A 79 -2.33 19.16 -11.82
CA MET A 79 -2.80 17.93 -12.45
C MET A 79 -3.83 18.24 -13.55
N GLN A 80 -3.87 17.36 -14.55
CA GLN A 80 -4.85 17.52 -15.63
C GLN A 80 -6.25 17.11 -15.15
N PRO A 81 -7.27 17.95 -15.41
CA PRO A 81 -8.67 17.59 -15.15
C PRO A 81 -9.07 16.32 -15.89
N GLY A 82 -9.86 15.48 -15.25
CA GLY A 82 -10.31 14.22 -15.81
C GLY A 82 -9.38 13.04 -15.56
N LYS A 83 -8.16 13.26 -15.05
CA LYS A 83 -7.27 12.17 -14.65
C LYS A 83 -7.88 11.42 -13.48
N VAL A 84 -7.87 10.08 -13.57
CA VAL A 84 -8.32 9.22 -12.47
C VAL A 84 -7.13 8.85 -11.59
N LEU A 85 -7.26 9.14 -10.32
CA LEU A 85 -6.24 8.81 -9.32
C LEU A 85 -6.70 7.66 -8.45
N MET A 86 -5.79 6.72 -8.18
CA MET A 86 -5.99 5.66 -7.21
C MET A 86 -5.19 6.01 -5.97
N ILE A 87 -5.87 6.27 -4.86
CA ILE A 87 -5.24 6.78 -3.64
C ILE A 87 -5.32 5.73 -2.55
N ARG A 88 -4.17 5.31 -2.05
CA ARG A 88 -4.06 4.41 -0.90
C ARG A 88 -3.86 5.23 0.35
N PHE A 89 -4.63 4.93 1.37
CA PHE A 89 -4.49 5.58 2.67
C PHE A 89 -4.89 4.63 3.79
N LYS A 90 -4.47 4.96 5.00
CA LYS A 90 -4.86 4.23 6.22
C LYS A 90 -5.86 5.08 7.00
N ARG A 91 -6.89 4.45 7.49
CA ARG A 91 -7.87 5.13 8.34
C ARG A 91 -7.38 5.40 9.76
#